data_631bf01ba215bb8592bb37eda8015d1f
#
_entry.id   631bf01ba215bb8592bb37eda8015d1f
#
_cell.length_a   1.000
_cell.length_b   1.000
_cell.length_c   1.000
_cell.angle_alpha   90.00
_cell.angle_beta   90.00
_cell.angle_gamma   90.00
#
_symmetry.space_group_name_H-M   'P 1'
#
loop_
_entity.id
_entity.type
_entity.pdbx_description
1 polymer ?
#
loop_
_entity_poly.entity_id
_entity_poly.type
_entity_poly.pdbx_seq_one_letter_code
_entity_poly.pdbx_strand_id
1 'polypeptide(L)'
;MALLVSSGLADNSRKSYARAVSRFIQFCVRYELDPFRVNESTILRFIAHLSSDNIAPSTVRVYLAGIRAWLISEGIPTPLIYSQRVKWALMSLTRSAPPPARAPPFTMSMFLKVFKVILYSYDSAHLFSAMLLGYFGCLRASEYLPAPEHPPLLPAHVRFVGSPVSYMLVSVQGSKTAPSGFELVVGCSGTHICAVCWLLHCFSIRKLPPSYPIFSLGSGAPISRSTLAEFMQQSLRSAGLEHSNFSPHSLRAGSATDAAGLGLPDSSIQQLGRWKSSAYRAYLRPDHPTQATRAKQLVSLQGHK
;
A
#
# COMPACT_ATOMS: atom_id res chain seq x y z
N MET A 1 13.89 -15.89 26.61
CA MET A 1 14.59 -15.73 25.33
C MET A 1 13.63 -15.64 24.15
N ALA A 2 12.60 -16.49 24.02
CA ALA A 2 11.58 -16.43 22.97
C ALA A 2 10.84 -15.08 22.85
N LEU A 3 10.56 -14.40 23.95
CA LEU A 3 9.93 -13.07 23.98
C LEU A 3 10.82 -11.97 23.37
N LEU A 4 12.12 -12.00 23.58
CA LEU A 4 13.08 -11.04 22.97
C LEU A 4 13.24 -11.24 21.47
N VAL A 5 13.24 -12.49 21.00
CA VAL A 5 13.31 -12.80 19.57
C VAL A 5 12.02 -12.40 18.84
N SER A 6 10.86 -12.60 19.48
CA SER A 6 9.56 -12.19 18.90
C SER A 6 9.34 -10.69 18.93
N SER A 7 9.93 -9.95 19.88
CA SER A 7 9.82 -8.48 19.97
C SER A 7 10.58 -7.74 18.86
N GLY A 8 11.53 -8.40 18.20
CA GLY A 8 12.22 -7.85 17.01
C GLY A 8 11.36 -7.81 15.73
N LEU A 9 10.17 -8.40 15.73
CA LEU A 9 9.27 -8.43 14.58
C LEU A 9 8.12 -7.42 14.75
N ALA A 10 7.81 -6.69 13.69
CA ALA A 10 6.62 -5.83 13.63
C ALA A 10 5.33 -6.65 13.83
N ASP A 11 4.29 -6.06 14.45
CA ASP A 11 3.05 -6.75 14.81
C ASP A 11 2.37 -7.47 13.64
N ASN A 12 2.32 -6.85 12.47
CA ASN A 12 1.75 -7.48 11.27
C ASN A 12 2.58 -8.69 10.80
N SER A 13 3.90 -8.64 10.98
CA SER A 13 4.78 -9.79 10.71
C SER A 13 4.49 -10.92 11.69
N ARG A 14 4.33 -10.59 12.98
CA ARG A 14 3.97 -11.58 14.03
C ARG A 14 2.64 -12.27 13.71
N LYS A 15 1.60 -11.51 13.36
CA LYS A 15 0.28 -12.07 12.97
C LYS A 15 0.38 -12.96 11.74
N SER A 16 1.14 -12.54 10.73
CA SER A 16 1.35 -13.33 9.51
C SER A 16 2.13 -14.61 9.78
N TYR A 17 3.15 -14.56 10.64
CA TYR A 17 3.97 -15.69 11.03
C TYR A 17 3.18 -16.66 11.92
N ALA A 18 2.36 -16.17 12.86
CA ALA A 18 1.49 -17.01 13.65
C ALA A 18 0.51 -17.82 12.77
N ARG A 19 -0.07 -17.19 11.74
CA ARG A 19 -0.92 -17.91 10.76
C ARG A 19 -0.12 -18.96 10.00
N ALA A 20 1.12 -18.65 9.61
CA ALA A 20 1.98 -19.57 8.90
C ALA A 20 2.29 -20.82 9.75
N VAL A 21 2.66 -20.60 11.01
CA VAL A 21 2.94 -21.69 11.99
C VAL A 21 1.70 -22.53 12.23
N SER A 22 0.55 -21.90 12.50
CA SER A 22 -0.72 -22.63 12.68
C SER A 22 -1.05 -23.51 11.47
N ARG A 23 -0.88 -22.98 10.25
CA ARG A 23 -1.15 -23.75 9.02
C ARG A 23 -0.15 -24.90 8.84
N PHE A 24 1.10 -24.71 9.21
CA PHE A 24 2.13 -25.75 9.16
C PHE A 24 1.88 -26.86 10.18
N ILE A 25 1.50 -26.51 11.43
CA ILE A 25 1.15 -27.49 12.45
C ILE A 25 -0.07 -28.32 12.00
N GLN A 26 -1.12 -27.70 11.46
CA GLN A 26 -2.29 -28.40 10.90
C GLN A 26 -1.89 -29.36 9.77
N PHE A 27 -0.99 -28.95 8.89
CA PHE A 27 -0.42 -29.81 7.86
C PHE A 27 0.31 -31.00 8.48
N CYS A 28 1.19 -30.78 9.48
CA CYS A 28 1.91 -31.84 10.14
C CYS A 28 0.98 -32.86 10.82
N VAL A 29 -0.04 -32.38 11.53
CA VAL A 29 -1.08 -33.24 12.13
C VAL A 29 -1.80 -34.08 11.07
N ARG A 30 -2.21 -33.46 9.95
CA ARG A 30 -2.92 -34.15 8.86
C ARG A 30 -2.11 -35.28 8.23
N TYR A 31 -0.79 -35.14 8.18
CA TYR A 31 0.10 -36.09 7.51
C TYR A 31 0.98 -36.88 8.49
N GLU A 32 0.64 -36.86 9.79
CA GLU A 32 1.35 -37.56 10.87
C GLU A 32 2.83 -37.27 10.91
N LEU A 33 3.18 -36.00 10.75
CA LEU A 33 4.55 -35.50 10.76
C LEU A 33 4.85 -34.77 12.08
N ASP A 34 6.08 -34.88 12.57
CA ASP A 34 6.54 -34.10 13.71
C ASP A 34 6.91 -32.66 13.26
N PRO A 35 6.22 -31.60 13.73
CA PRO A 35 6.49 -30.23 13.35
C PRO A 35 7.85 -29.71 13.81
N PHE A 36 8.53 -30.42 14.73
CA PHE A 36 9.86 -30.08 15.24
C PHE A 36 10.99 -30.87 14.55
N ARG A 37 10.67 -31.94 13.81
CA ARG A 37 11.62 -32.71 13.01
C ARG A 37 11.49 -32.41 11.52
N VAL A 38 11.73 -31.15 11.17
CA VAL A 38 11.57 -30.66 9.81
C VAL A 38 12.76 -31.02 8.95
N ASN A 39 12.50 -31.72 7.84
CA ASN A 39 13.50 -31.99 6.79
C ASN A 39 13.06 -31.34 5.46
N GLU A 40 13.92 -31.43 4.43
CA GLU A 40 13.63 -30.86 3.11
C GLU A 40 12.36 -31.44 2.49
N SER A 41 12.13 -32.74 2.64
CA SER A 41 10.91 -33.39 2.12
C SER A 41 9.65 -32.85 2.77
N THR A 42 9.66 -32.62 4.09
CA THR A 42 8.56 -32.00 4.83
C THR A 42 8.21 -30.63 4.24
N ILE A 43 9.22 -29.79 3.98
CA ILE A 43 9.01 -28.46 3.40
C ILE A 43 8.48 -28.53 1.97
N LEU A 44 9.02 -29.42 1.13
CA LEU A 44 8.53 -29.60 -0.24
C LEU A 44 7.07 -30.11 -0.28
N ARG A 45 6.72 -31.06 0.60
CA ARG A 45 5.34 -31.54 0.75
C ARG A 45 4.41 -30.42 1.22
N PHE A 46 4.86 -29.57 2.16
CA PHE A 46 4.06 -28.43 2.60
C PHE A 46 3.86 -27.40 1.48
N ILE A 47 4.88 -27.12 0.68
CA ILE A 47 4.77 -26.23 -0.51
C ILE A 47 3.73 -26.83 -1.50
N ALA A 48 3.80 -28.12 -1.78
CA ALA A 48 2.84 -28.79 -2.66
C ALA A 48 1.40 -28.73 -2.09
N HIS A 49 1.23 -28.93 -0.79
CA HIS A 49 -0.07 -28.80 -0.10
C HIS A 49 -0.63 -27.37 -0.22
N LEU A 50 0.20 -26.34 0.00
CA LEU A 50 -0.23 -24.95 -0.17
C LEU A 50 -0.58 -24.62 -1.63
N SER A 51 0.13 -25.23 -2.57
CA SER A 51 -0.15 -25.10 -4.01
C SER A 51 -1.50 -25.69 -4.38
N SER A 52 -1.84 -26.87 -3.86
CA SER A 52 -3.15 -27.50 -4.10
C SER A 52 -4.32 -26.70 -3.50
N ASP A 53 -4.06 -25.93 -2.45
CA ASP A 53 -5.00 -24.98 -1.86
C ASP A 53 -5.03 -23.60 -2.58
N ASN A 54 -4.39 -23.48 -3.74
CA ASN A 54 -4.29 -22.24 -4.53
C ASN A 54 -3.69 -21.04 -3.77
N ILE A 55 -2.81 -21.28 -2.80
CA ILE A 55 -2.13 -20.23 -2.06
C ILE A 55 -1.10 -19.55 -2.96
N ALA A 56 -1.18 -18.22 -3.07
CA ALA A 56 -0.29 -17.43 -3.91
C ALA A 56 1.19 -17.65 -3.53
N PRO A 57 2.13 -17.72 -4.51
CA PRO A 57 3.57 -17.96 -4.27
C PRO A 57 4.21 -16.94 -3.31
N SER A 58 3.74 -15.70 -3.32
CA SER A 58 4.18 -14.67 -2.36
C SER A 58 3.79 -15.02 -0.92
N THR A 59 2.60 -15.56 -0.71
CA THR A 59 2.13 -16.00 0.60
C THR A 59 2.88 -17.25 1.05
N VAL A 60 3.18 -18.20 0.16
CA VAL A 60 4.01 -19.37 0.46
C VAL A 60 5.38 -18.94 0.99
N ARG A 61 6.02 -17.94 0.36
CA ARG A 61 7.29 -17.38 0.85
C ARG A 61 7.19 -16.78 2.25
N VAL A 62 6.11 -16.05 2.53
CA VAL A 62 5.85 -15.50 3.87
C VAL A 62 5.63 -16.63 4.89
N TYR A 63 4.94 -17.70 4.51
CA TYR A 63 4.74 -18.85 5.38
C TYR A 63 6.06 -19.55 5.71
N LEU A 64 6.91 -19.80 4.73
CA LEU A 64 8.22 -20.39 4.98
C LEU A 64 9.11 -19.50 5.87
N ALA A 65 9.06 -18.19 5.67
CA ALA A 65 9.76 -17.25 6.55
C ALA A 65 9.24 -17.30 7.99
N GLY A 66 7.92 -17.40 8.19
CA GLY A 66 7.29 -17.54 9.49
C GLY A 66 7.66 -18.86 10.19
N ILE A 67 7.60 -19.97 9.48
CA ILE A 67 8.01 -21.30 9.99
C ILE A 67 9.50 -21.27 10.38
N ARG A 68 10.34 -20.68 9.54
CA ARG A 68 11.76 -20.54 9.86
C ARG A 68 11.99 -19.74 11.15
N ALA A 69 11.33 -18.59 11.28
CA ALA A 69 11.46 -17.76 12.46
C ALA A 69 11.00 -18.49 13.73
N TRP A 70 9.90 -19.26 13.63
CA TRP A 70 9.40 -20.08 14.73
C TRP A 70 10.40 -21.20 15.11
N LEU A 71 10.86 -21.99 14.15
CA LEU A 71 11.82 -23.07 14.42
C LEU A 71 13.13 -22.55 15.04
N ILE A 72 13.63 -21.40 14.56
CA ILE A 72 14.79 -20.74 15.18
C ILE A 72 14.49 -20.33 16.64
N SER A 73 13.28 -19.82 16.94
CA SER A 73 12.93 -19.50 18.33
C SER A 73 12.85 -20.71 19.27
N GLU A 74 12.60 -21.90 18.68
CA GLU A 74 12.62 -23.19 19.40
C GLU A 74 14.04 -23.82 19.43
N GLY A 75 15.05 -23.14 18.91
CA GLY A 75 16.42 -23.64 18.87
C GLY A 75 16.70 -24.70 17.81
N ILE A 76 15.82 -24.82 16.81
CA ILE A 76 15.91 -25.85 15.75
C ILE A 76 16.63 -25.27 14.52
N PRO A 77 17.71 -25.90 14.04
CA PRO A 77 18.39 -25.49 12.82
C PRO A 77 17.48 -25.58 11.58
N THR A 78 17.53 -24.56 10.72
CA THR A 78 16.63 -24.47 9.56
C THR A 78 17.36 -24.32 8.21
N PRO A 79 18.53 -24.95 7.96
CA PRO A 79 19.28 -24.72 6.72
C PRO A 79 18.52 -25.18 5.48
N LEU A 80 17.65 -26.19 5.61
CA LEU A 80 16.95 -26.84 4.50
C LEU A 80 15.74 -26.05 3.96
N ILE A 81 15.21 -25.06 4.72
CA ILE A 81 14.08 -24.21 4.27
C ILE A 81 14.47 -23.35 3.03
N TYR A 82 15.75 -23.12 2.83
CA TYR A 82 16.28 -22.39 1.66
C TYR A 82 17.19 -23.25 0.80
N SER A 83 17.04 -24.57 0.82
CA SER A 83 17.77 -25.46 -0.07
C SER A 83 17.51 -25.14 -1.54
N GLN A 84 18.36 -25.62 -2.43
CA GLN A 84 18.20 -25.38 -3.86
C GLN A 84 16.90 -26.00 -4.41
N ARG A 85 16.47 -27.16 -3.89
CA ARG A 85 15.22 -27.80 -4.31
C ARG A 85 14.01 -26.99 -3.87
N VAL A 86 14.02 -26.42 -2.66
CA VAL A 86 12.96 -25.51 -2.18
C VAL A 86 12.89 -24.24 -3.05
N LYS A 87 14.05 -23.66 -3.41
CA LYS A 87 14.09 -22.53 -4.34
C LYS A 87 13.47 -22.87 -5.69
N TRP A 88 13.80 -24.03 -6.25
CA TRP A 88 13.22 -24.48 -7.52
C TRP A 88 11.71 -24.72 -7.43
N ALA A 89 11.21 -25.31 -6.35
CA ALA A 89 9.78 -25.47 -6.13
C ALA A 89 9.07 -24.11 -6.09
N LEU A 90 9.61 -23.11 -5.36
CA LEU A 90 9.07 -21.76 -5.32
C LEU A 90 9.13 -21.03 -6.68
N MET A 91 10.17 -21.26 -7.47
CA MET A 91 10.27 -20.75 -8.84
C MET A 91 9.23 -21.38 -9.76
N SER A 92 9.02 -22.70 -9.67
CA SER A 92 7.99 -23.41 -10.42
C SER A 92 6.60 -22.84 -10.10
N LEU A 93 6.24 -22.72 -8.81
CA LEU A 93 4.98 -22.08 -8.39
C LEU A 93 4.81 -20.67 -8.96
N THR A 94 5.90 -19.89 -8.98
CA THR A 94 5.85 -18.50 -9.48
C THR A 94 5.62 -18.45 -10.99
N ARG A 95 6.17 -19.42 -11.74
CA ARG A 95 5.98 -19.50 -13.20
C ARG A 95 4.58 -19.98 -13.58
N SER A 96 4.01 -20.88 -12.78
CA SER A 96 2.67 -21.44 -13.03
C SER A 96 1.54 -20.56 -12.49
N ALA A 97 1.83 -19.62 -11.58
CA ALA A 97 0.83 -18.74 -11.02
C ALA A 97 0.42 -17.63 -11.99
N PRO A 98 -0.85 -17.23 -12.01
CA PRO A 98 -1.25 -16.05 -12.76
C PRO A 98 -0.50 -14.81 -12.24
N PRO A 99 -0.28 -13.79 -13.09
CA PRO A 99 0.32 -12.54 -12.66
C PRO A 99 -0.41 -11.99 -11.43
N PRO A 100 0.30 -11.49 -10.41
CA PRO A 100 -0.35 -10.96 -9.21
C PRO A 100 -1.27 -9.81 -9.59
N ALA A 101 -2.53 -9.86 -9.16
CA ALA A 101 -3.46 -8.75 -9.28
C ALA A 101 -2.88 -7.55 -8.51
N ARG A 102 -2.50 -6.51 -9.24
CA ARG A 102 -1.99 -5.27 -8.66
C ARG A 102 -3.11 -4.25 -8.63
N ALA A 103 -3.20 -3.48 -7.55
CA ALA A 103 -4.14 -2.37 -7.49
C ALA A 103 -3.94 -1.43 -8.69
N PRO A 104 -4.99 -1.13 -9.46
CA PRO A 104 -4.90 -0.21 -10.57
C PRO A 104 -4.58 1.21 -10.07
N PRO A 105 -3.90 2.07 -10.85
CA PRO A 105 -3.62 3.44 -10.46
C PRO A 105 -4.89 4.28 -10.48
N PHE A 106 -5.14 5.05 -9.42
CA PHE A 106 -6.19 6.06 -9.39
C PHE A 106 -5.58 7.38 -9.88
N THR A 107 -5.77 7.69 -11.16
CA THR A 107 -5.10 8.80 -11.84
C THR A 107 -5.81 10.15 -11.66
N MET A 108 -5.13 11.25 -11.99
CA MET A 108 -5.73 12.59 -11.97
C MET A 108 -6.94 12.70 -12.91
N SER A 109 -6.94 12.01 -14.05
CA SER A 109 -8.10 11.98 -14.95
C SER A 109 -9.33 11.35 -14.30
N MET A 110 -9.14 10.35 -13.44
CA MET A 110 -10.22 9.75 -12.64
C MET A 110 -10.73 10.72 -11.57
N PHE A 111 -9.84 11.44 -10.87
CA PHE A 111 -10.26 12.48 -9.93
C PHE A 111 -11.18 13.52 -10.57
N LEU A 112 -10.84 13.99 -11.77
CA LEU A 112 -11.66 14.96 -12.51
C LEU A 112 -13.05 14.42 -12.87
N LYS A 113 -13.17 13.13 -13.20
CA LYS A 113 -14.46 12.49 -13.50
C LYS A 113 -15.27 12.25 -12.21
N VAL A 114 -14.61 11.73 -11.17
CA VAL A 114 -15.24 11.46 -9.87
C VAL A 114 -15.74 12.76 -9.23
N PHE A 115 -14.98 13.84 -9.29
CA PHE A 115 -15.38 15.14 -8.75
C PHE A 115 -16.72 15.64 -9.31
N LYS A 116 -17.02 15.36 -10.58
CA LYS A 116 -18.26 15.78 -11.25
C LYS A 116 -19.51 15.04 -10.75
N VAL A 117 -19.34 13.90 -10.11
CA VAL A 117 -20.46 13.02 -9.71
C VAL A 117 -20.55 12.82 -8.19
N ILE A 118 -19.58 13.30 -7.41
CA ILE A 118 -19.66 13.24 -5.96
C ILE A 118 -20.76 14.16 -5.45
N LEU A 119 -21.71 13.56 -4.74
CA LEU A 119 -22.71 14.32 -3.97
C LEU A 119 -22.04 14.86 -2.71
N TYR A 120 -22.12 16.18 -2.52
CA TYR A 120 -21.53 16.84 -1.37
C TYR A 120 -22.25 16.47 -0.07
N SER A 121 -21.48 16.04 0.93
CA SER A 121 -21.89 15.83 2.32
C SER A 121 -20.66 15.98 3.22
N TYR A 122 -20.88 16.05 4.53
CA TYR A 122 -19.76 16.04 5.48
C TYR A 122 -18.82 14.83 5.25
N ASP A 123 -19.39 13.64 5.13
CA ASP A 123 -18.64 12.39 4.98
C ASP A 123 -17.90 12.34 3.64
N SER A 124 -18.58 12.69 2.54
CA SER A 124 -17.95 12.70 1.22
C SER A 124 -16.81 13.72 1.12
N ALA A 125 -16.94 14.89 1.79
CA ALA A 125 -15.86 15.88 1.83
C ALA A 125 -14.61 15.33 2.54
N HIS A 126 -14.78 14.66 3.69
CA HIS A 126 -13.65 14.05 4.42
C HIS A 126 -13.05 12.86 3.67
N LEU A 127 -13.87 12.00 3.05
CA LEU A 127 -13.44 10.88 2.23
C LEU A 127 -12.66 11.35 0.99
N PHE A 128 -13.17 12.34 0.29
CA PHE A 128 -12.50 12.90 -0.89
C PHE A 128 -11.21 13.63 -0.53
N SER A 129 -11.20 14.38 0.58
CA SER A 129 -9.99 15.00 1.11
C SER A 129 -8.92 13.95 1.49
N ALA A 130 -9.33 12.81 2.07
CA ALA A 130 -8.44 11.69 2.36
C ALA A 130 -7.85 11.08 1.07
N MET A 131 -8.67 10.95 -0.01
CA MET A 131 -8.16 10.51 -1.31
C MET A 131 -7.11 11.48 -1.86
N LEU A 132 -7.39 12.78 -1.82
CA LEU A 132 -6.47 13.81 -2.33
C LEU A 132 -5.15 13.83 -1.54
N LEU A 133 -5.21 13.75 -0.20
CA LEU A 133 -4.00 13.68 0.61
C LEU A 133 -3.19 12.40 0.30
N GLY A 134 -3.84 11.26 0.18
CA GLY A 134 -3.20 9.99 -0.19
C GLY A 134 -2.51 10.04 -1.55
N TYR A 135 -3.10 10.73 -2.51
CA TYR A 135 -2.57 10.91 -3.86
C TYR A 135 -1.43 11.95 -3.89
N PHE A 136 -1.67 13.21 -3.53
CA PHE A 136 -0.67 14.27 -3.61
C PHE A 136 0.51 14.06 -2.65
N GLY A 137 0.27 13.45 -1.49
CA GLY A 137 1.31 13.04 -0.55
C GLY A 137 2.00 11.72 -0.93
N CYS A 138 1.51 11.03 -1.95
CA CYS A 138 1.96 9.69 -2.31
C CYS A 138 2.06 8.78 -1.07
N LEU A 139 1.04 8.83 -0.19
CA LEU A 139 1.03 8.20 1.12
C LEU A 139 0.57 6.74 1.07
N ARG A 140 1.10 5.93 1.99
CA ARG A 140 0.48 4.64 2.32
C ARG A 140 -0.75 4.89 3.20
N ALA A 141 -1.79 4.07 3.07
CA ALA A 141 -3.00 4.22 3.87
C ALA A 141 -2.72 4.29 5.38
N SER A 142 -1.78 3.49 5.89
CA SER A 142 -1.37 3.49 7.31
C SER A 142 -0.61 4.74 7.76
N GLU A 143 -0.23 5.63 6.85
CA GLU A 143 0.48 6.87 7.16
C GLU A 143 -0.48 8.03 7.47
N TYR A 144 -1.78 7.91 7.11
CA TYR A 144 -2.77 8.97 7.34
C TYR A 144 -4.15 8.48 7.79
N LEU A 145 -4.46 7.19 7.64
CA LEU A 145 -5.66 6.56 8.16
C LEU A 145 -5.32 5.72 9.40
N PRO A 146 -6.31 5.46 10.28
CA PRO A 146 -6.11 4.62 11.45
C PRO A 146 -5.52 3.25 11.09
N ALA A 147 -4.46 2.88 11.79
CA ALA A 147 -3.80 1.58 11.66
C ALA A 147 -3.36 1.08 13.04
N PRO A 148 -3.34 -0.24 13.29
CA PRO A 148 -2.96 -0.79 14.60
C PRO A 148 -1.56 -0.40 15.08
N GLU A 149 -0.66 -0.13 14.14
CA GLU A 149 0.77 0.10 14.41
C GLU A 149 1.16 1.58 14.40
N HIS A 150 0.24 2.46 13.99
CA HIS A 150 0.53 3.90 13.84
C HIS A 150 -0.63 4.73 14.36
N PRO A 151 -0.35 5.79 15.15
CA PRO A 151 -1.38 6.72 15.56
C PRO A 151 -2.02 7.39 14.33
N PRO A 152 -3.32 7.69 14.40
CA PRO A 152 -4.00 8.39 13.31
C PRO A 152 -3.48 9.82 13.16
N LEU A 153 -3.63 10.37 11.97
CA LEU A 153 -3.34 11.77 11.72
C LEU A 153 -4.36 12.66 12.42
N LEU A 154 -3.87 13.52 13.33
CA LEU A 154 -4.69 14.48 14.10
C LEU A 154 -4.58 15.90 13.50
N PRO A 155 -5.53 16.82 13.79
CA PRO A 155 -5.44 18.21 13.38
C PRO A 155 -4.11 18.88 13.73
N ALA A 156 -3.55 18.59 14.92
CA ALA A 156 -2.27 19.14 15.36
C ALA A 156 -1.07 18.73 14.48
N HIS A 157 -1.23 17.70 13.66
CA HIS A 157 -0.19 17.24 12.73
C HIS A 157 -0.21 17.96 11.38
N VAL A 158 -1.14 18.93 11.20
CA VAL A 158 -1.24 19.70 9.95
C VAL A 158 -1.10 21.19 10.24
N ARG A 159 -0.24 21.83 9.48
CA ARG A 159 -0.03 23.28 9.53
C ARG A 159 -0.17 23.85 8.13
N PHE A 160 -1.08 24.81 7.97
CA PHE A 160 -1.24 25.58 6.73
C PHE A 160 -0.32 26.80 6.75
N VAL A 161 0.30 27.10 5.63
CA VAL A 161 1.32 28.16 5.51
C VAL A 161 0.97 29.12 4.38
N GLY A 162 1.08 30.42 4.68
CA GLY A 162 0.77 31.52 3.75
C GLY A 162 -0.62 32.14 3.97
N SER A 163 -0.78 33.35 3.46
CA SER A 163 -2.05 34.09 3.44
C SER A 163 -2.14 34.87 2.11
N PRO A 164 -2.82 34.34 1.09
CA PRO A 164 -3.58 33.07 1.06
C PRO A 164 -2.66 31.83 1.26
N VAL A 165 -3.27 30.71 1.66
CA VAL A 165 -2.51 29.47 1.94
C VAL A 165 -1.83 28.96 0.67
N SER A 166 -0.51 28.82 0.71
CA SER A 166 0.32 28.37 -0.41
C SER A 166 0.64 26.88 -0.35
N TYR A 167 0.74 26.31 0.84
CA TYR A 167 1.00 24.89 1.05
C TYR A 167 0.59 24.46 2.46
N MET A 168 0.57 23.16 2.69
CA MET A 168 0.44 22.58 4.03
C MET A 168 1.62 21.67 4.35
N LEU A 169 1.98 21.64 5.63
CA LEU A 169 2.92 20.70 6.22
C LEU A 169 2.13 19.63 6.97
N VAL A 170 2.45 18.37 6.75
CA VAL A 170 1.81 17.23 7.38
C VAL A 170 2.87 16.38 8.07
N SER A 171 2.81 16.33 9.42
CA SER A 171 3.72 15.53 10.23
C SER A 171 3.18 14.12 10.39
N VAL A 172 3.73 13.18 9.64
CA VAL A 172 3.39 11.75 9.72
C VAL A 172 4.18 11.11 10.87
N GLN A 173 3.49 10.56 11.86
CA GLN A 173 4.06 10.12 13.14
C GLN A 173 4.86 8.81 13.08
N GLY A 174 4.91 8.16 11.95
CA GLY A 174 5.71 6.96 11.72
C GLY A 174 5.20 6.15 10.54
N SER A 175 6.07 5.36 9.96
CA SER A 175 5.73 4.44 8.89
C SER A 175 6.67 3.23 8.86
N LYS A 176 6.30 2.19 8.14
CA LYS A 176 7.14 1.00 7.95
C LYS A 176 8.58 1.29 7.50
N THR A 177 8.80 2.40 6.77
CA THR A 177 10.11 2.77 6.20
C THR A 177 10.75 3.98 6.87
N ALA A 178 10.01 4.67 7.75
CA ALA A 178 10.44 5.80 8.54
C ALA A 178 9.81 5.70 9.95
N PRO A 179 10.35 4.88 10.86
CA PRO A 179 9.76 4.67 12.20
C PRO A 179 9.68 5.95 13.03
N SER A 180 10.64 6.87 12.86
CA SER A 180 10.66 8.20 13.50
C SER A 180 9.68 9.21 12.90
N GLY A 181 8.90 8.82 11.88
CA GLY A 181 8.04 9.75 11.16
C GLY A 181 8.79 10.59 10.11
N PHE A 182 8.04 11.51 9.49
CA PHE A 182 8.56 12.45 8.50
C PHE A 182 7.59 13.62 8.32
N GLU A 183 8.09 14.74 7.84
CA GLU A 183 7.28 15.88 7.41
C GLU A 183 7.04 15.79 5.89
N LEU A 184 5.81 16.04 5.48
CA LEU A 184 5.38 16.10 4.09
C LEU A 184 4.94 17.51 3.74
N VAL A 185 5.41 18.03 2.62
CA VAL A 185 4.94 19.31 2.04
C VAL A 185 3.97 19.02 0.92
N VAL A 186 2.77 19.63 0.97
CA VAL A 186 1.78 19.55 -0.11
C VAL A 186 1.42 20.96 -0.55
N GLY A 187 1.72 21.30 -1.80
CA GLY A 187 1.42 22.60 -2.39
C GLY A 187 -0.08 22.81 -2.65
N CYS A 188 -0.53 24.04 -2.52
CA CYS A 188 -1.88 24.44 -2.93
C CYS A 188 -1.90 24.66 -4.44
N SER A 189 -2.75 23.94 -5.16
CA SER A 189 -2.94 24.14 -6.60
C SER A 189 -4.00 25.20 -6.93
N GLY A 190 -4.80 25.62 -5.97
CA GLY A 190 -5.91 26.56 -6.16
C GLY A 190 -7.04 26.02 -7.04
N THR A 191 -7.02 24.74 -7.41
CA THR A 191 -8.02 24.12 -8.29
C THR A 191 -9.08 23.35 -7.49
N HIS A 192 -10.13 22.90 -8.16
CA HIS A 192 -11.16 22.04 -7.56
C HIS A 192 -10.63 20.70 -7.06
N ILE A 193 -9.48 20.25 -7.55
CA ILE A 193 -8.78 19.03 -7.14
C ILE A 193 -7.52 19.43 -6.36
N CYS A 194 -7.69 20.13 -5.26
CA CYS A 194 -6.60 20.62 -4.42
C CYS A 194 -6.67 19.99 -3.02
N ALA A 195 -5.65 19.20 -2.64
CA ALA A 195 -5.60 18.59 -1.32
C ALA A 195 -5.60 19.62 -0.18
N VAL A 196 -4.94 20.76 -0.37
CA VAL A 196 -4.88 21.84 0.62
C VAL A 196 -6.26 22.48 0.81
N CYS A 197 -6.91 22.88 -0.29
CA CYS A 197 -8.24 23.53 -0.24
C CYS A 197 -9.32 22.60 0.37
N TRP A 198 -9.30 21.32 -0.01
CA TRP A 198 -10.25 20.34 0.55
C TRP A 198 -10.01 20.08 2.02
N LEU A 199 -8.75 19.99 2.45
CA LEU A 199 -8.46 19.77 3.86
C LEU A 199 -8.78 21.01 4.70
N LEU A 200 -8.50 22.23 4.21
CA LEU A 200 -8.96 23.48 4.82
C LEU A 200 -10.48 23.51 4.98
N HIS A 201 -11.20 23.13 3.94
CA HIS A 201 -12.66 23.02 3.99
C HIS A 201 -13.11 22.00 5.04
N CYS A 202 -12.50 20.81 5.10
CA CYS A 202 -12.78 19.83 6.17
C CYS A 202 -12.54 20.40 7.57
N PHE A 203 -11.50 21.21 7.74
CA PHE A 203 -11.24 21.88 9.02
C PHE A 203 -12.32 22.92 9.36
N SER A 204 -12.81 23.67 8.37
CA SER A 204 -13.87 24.70 8.60
C SER A 204 -15.24 24.12 8.97
N ILE A 205 -15.58 22.94 8.43
CA ILE A 205 -16.85 22.26 8.72
C ILE A 205 -16.76 21.26 9.88
N ARG A 206 -15.58 21.08 10.44
CA ARG A 206 -15.31 20.07 11.47
C ARG A 206 -16.09 20.32 12.75
N LYS A 207 -16.83 19.29 13.20
CA LYS A 207 -17.61 19.29 14.44
C LYS A 207 -16.97 18.48 15.56
N LEU A 208 -15.95 17.68 15.23
CA LEU A 208 -15.29 16.76 16.18
C LEU A 208 -14.15 17.46 16.94
N PRO A 209 -13.88 17.07 18.20
CA PRO A 209 -12.76 17.58 18.97
C PRO A 209 -11.39 17.34 18.29
N PRO A 210 -10.36 18.17 18.61
CA PRO A 210 -9.01 18.01 18.05
C PRO A 210 -8.33 16.66 18.36
N SER A 211 -8.80 15.95 19.37
CA SER A 211 -8.31 14.61 19.71
C SER A 211 -8.78 13.50 18.76
N TYR A 212 -9.77 13.78 17.93
CA TYR A 212 -10.24 12.82 16.92
C TYR A 212 -9.39 12.90 15.64
N PRO A 213 -9.25 11.78 14.91
CA PRO A 213 -8.55 11.74 13.63
C PRO A 213 -9.09 12.80 12.66
N ILE A 214 -8.22 13.37 11.82
CA ILE A 214 -8.63 14.36 10.79
C ILE A 214 -9.72 13.77 9.91
N PHE A 215 -9.52 12.53 9.47
CA PHE A 215 -10.46 11.83 8.61
C PHE A 215 -11.39 10.98 9.48
N SER A 216 -12.53 11.58 9.83
CA SER A 216 -13.60 10.95 10.57
C SER A 216 -14.94 11.27 9.92
N LEU A 217 -15.88 10.33 9.97
CA LEU A 217 -17.26 10.50 9.52
C LEU A 217 -18.04 11.41 10.49
N GLY A 218 -19.18 11.92 10.08
CA GLY A 218 -20.07 12.73 10.91
C GLY A 218 -20.56 12.02 12.18
N SER A 219 -20.58 10.70 12.16
CA SER A 219 -20.82 9.84 13.34
C SER A 219 -19.70 9.86 14.38
N GLY A 220 -18.54 10.44 14.07
CA GLY A 220 -17.32 10.39 14.87
C GLY A 220 -16.46 9.16 14.57
N ALA A 221 -16.92 8.20 13.78
CA ALA A 221 -16.13 7.02 13.43
C ALA A 221 -14.95 7.40 12.53
N PRO A 222 -13.72 6.97 12.85
CA PRO A 222 -12.57 7.19 11.98
C PRO A 222 -12.74 6.52 10.63
N ILE A 223 -12.33 7.20 9.55
CA ILE A 223 -12.35 6.64 8.20
C ILE A 223 -11.34 5.51 8.12
N SER A 224 -11.84 4.28 7.99
CA SER A 224 -11.01 3.09 7.83
C SER A 224 -10.51 2.92 6.39
N ARG A 225 -9.54 2.01 6.22
CA ARG A 225 -9.07 1.61 4.89
C ARG A 225 -10.19 1.02 4.01
N SER A 226 -11.08 0.22 4.59
CA SER A 226 -12.24 -0.36 3.89
C SER A 226 -13.24 0.72 3.50
N THR A 227 -13.60 1.59 4.42
CA THR A 227 -14.53 2.72 4.17
C THR A 227 -14.03 3.60 3.02
N LEU A 228 -12.73 3.93 3.00
CA LEU A 228 -12.16 4.71 1.91
C LEU A 228 -12.16 3.93 0.58
N ALA A 229 -11.86 2.63 0.61
CA ALA A 229 -11.89 1.79 -0.59
C ALA A 229 -13.31 1.68 -1.17
N GLU A 230 -14.32 1.48 -0.33
CA GLU A 230 -15.73 1.43 -0.73
C GLU A 230 -16.18 2.75 -1.38
N PHE A 231 -15.83 3.87 -0.76
CA PHE A 231 -16.12 5.20 -1.32
C PHE A 231 -15.43 5.42 -2.68
N MET A 232 -14.17 5.04 -2.82
CA MET A 232 -13.44 5.09 -4.09
C MET A 232 -14.14 4.28 -5.18
N GLN A 233 -14.52 3.04 -4.87
CA GLN A 233 -15.17 2.14 -5.81
C GLN A 233 -16.56 2.64 -6.19
N GLN A 234 -17.34 3.11 -5.23
CA GLN A 234 -18.66 3.70 -5.48
C GLN A 234 -18.56 4.97 -6.34
N SER A 235 -17.62 5.86 -6.05
CA SER A 235 -17.39 7.09 -6.82
C SER A 235 -16.98 6.80 -8.26
N LEU A 236 -16.11 5.81 -8.48
CA LEU A 236 -15.73 5.36 -9.82
C LEU A 236 -16.92 4.77 -10.57
N ARG A 237 -17.72 3.94 -9.90
CA ARG A 237 -18.96 3.38 -10.48
C ARG A 237 -19.92 4.48 -10.92
N SER A 238 -20.15 5.47 -10.06
CA SER A 238 -21.01 6.62 -10.36
C SER A 238 -20.47 7.46 -11.53
N ALA A 239 -19.15 7.48 -11.71
CA ALA A 239 -18.48 8.14 -12.84
C ALA A 239 -18.43 7.29 -14.13
N GLY A 240 -19.06 6.11 -14.15
CA GLY A 240 -19.04 5.19 -15.29
C GLY A 240 -17.67 4.58 -15.58
N LEU A 241 -16.81 4.47 -14.55
CA LEU A 241 -15.45 3.91 -14.68
C LEU A 241 -15.37 2.50 -14.09
N GLU A 242 -14.38 1.72 -14.60
CA GLU A 242 -13.99 0.49 -13.92
C GLU A 242 -13.65 0.79 -12.46
N HIS A 243 -14.20 0.00 -11.56
CA HIS A 243 -14.15 0.29 -10.12
C HIS A 243 -13.66 -0.90 -9.27
N SER A 244 -13.59 -2.09 -9.85
CA SER A 244 -13.09 -3.27 -9.15
C SER A 244 -11.60 -3.13 -8.79
N ASN A 245 -11.19 -3.73 -7.70
CA ASN A 245 -9.79 -3.78 -7.25
C ASN A 245 -9.14 -2.42 -6.89
N PHE A 246 -9.88 -1.31 -6.89
CA PHE A 246 -9.38 -0.05 -6.36
C PHE A 246 -9.36 -0.05 -4.83
N SER A 247 -8.29 0.51 -4.28
CA SER A 247 -8.06 0.61 -2.84
C SER A 247 -7.22 1.86 -2.55
N PRO A 248 -7.05 2.29 -1.29
CA PRO A 248 -6.19 3.43 -0.97
C PRO A 248 -4.75 3.31 -1.50
N HIS A 249 -4.28 2.09 -1.78
CA HIS A 249 -2.98 1.87 -2.43
C HIS A 249 -2.97 2.34 -3.90
N SER A 250 -4.13 2.37 -4.54
CA SER A 250 -4.32 2.88 -5.91
C SER A 250 -4.01 4.37 -6.03
N LEU A 251 -4.20 5.15 -4.96
CA LEU A 251 -3.88 6.58 -4.92
C LEU A 251 -2.37 6.80 -5.07
N ARG A 252 -1.57 6.05 -4.31
CA ARG A 252 -0.12 6.08 -4.38
C ARG A 252 0.41 5.59 -5.75
N ALA A 253 -0.23 4.56 -6.30
CA ALA A 253 0.08 4.06 -7.64
C ALA A 253 -0.25 5.11 -8.70
N GLY A 254 -1.39 5.80 -8.59
CA GLY A 254 -1.81 6.87 -9.48
C GLY A 254 -0.85 8.05 -9.48
N SER A 255 -0.50 8.53 -8.28
CA SER A 255 0.48 9.61 -8.12
C SER A 255 1.80 9.31 -8.82
N ALA A 256 2.37 8.12 -8.63
CA ALA A 256 3.61 7.71 -9.28
C ALA A 256 3.46 7.54 -10.81
N THR A 257 2.31 7.01 -11.25
CA THR A 257 2.01 6.80 -12.68
C THR A 257 1.87 8.15 -13.40
N ASP A 258 1.11 9.09 -12.83
CA ASP A 258 0.91 10.42 -13.41
C ASP A 258 2.23 11.22 -13.40
N ALA A 259 3.02 11.14 -12.33
CA ALA A 259 4.35 11.76 -12.26
C ALA A 259 5.28 11.26 -13.39
N ALA A 260 5.26 9.94 -13.64
CA ALA A 260 6.02 9.36 -14.74
C ALA A 260 5.45 9.76 -16.12
N GLY A 261 4.12 9.87 -16.25
CA GLY A 261 3.45 10.35 -17.44
C GLY A 261 3.78 11.81 -17.80
N LEU A 262 4.01 12.64 -16.77
CA LEU A 262 4.48 14.02 -16.91
C LEU A 262 5.98 14.12 -17.20
N GLY A 263 6.70 13.02 -17.31
CA GLY A 263 8.13 13.01 -17.62
C GLY A 263 9.04 13.37 -16.44
N LEU A 264 8.55 13.30 -15.19
CA LEU A 264 9.41 13.52 -14.04
C LEU A 264 10.54 12.47 -14.01
N PRO A 265 11.77 12.89 -13.67
CA PRO A 265 12.89 11.96 -13.58
C PRO A 265 12.66 10.92 -12.46
N ASP A 266 13.26 9.75 -12.64
CA ASP A 266 13.19 8.62 -11.69
C ASP A 266 13.50 9.02 -10.25
N SER A 267 14.48 9.88 -10.04
CA SER A 267 14.86 10.41 -8.73
C SER A 267 13.73 11.21 -8.07
N SER A 268 13.03 12.06 -8.83
CA SER A 268 11.89 12.85 -8.33
C SER A 268 10.71 11.96 -7.96
N ILE A 269 10.40 10.94 -8.79
CA ILE A 269 9.35 9.96 -8.49
C ILE A 269 9.72 9.19 -7.23
N GLN A 270 10.98 8.79 -7.08
CA GLN A 270 11.49 8.07 -5.93
C GLN A 270 11.37 8.91 -4.64
N GLN A 271 11.70 10.20 -4.71
CA GLN A 271 11.52 11.14 -3.60
C GLN A 271 10.05 11.34 -3.25
N LEU A 272 9.17 11.54 -4.25
CA LEU A 272 7.73 11.73 -4.05
C LEU A 272 7.14 10.63 -3.16
N GLY A 273 7.45 9.37 -3.44
CA GLY A 273 6.95 8.24 -2.66
C GLY A 273 7.89 7.77 -1.55
N ARG A 274 9.02 8.43 -1.34
CA ARG A 274 10.01 8.05 -0.30
C ARG A 274 10.47 6.61 -0.45
N TRP A 275 10.67 6.14 -1.70
CA TRP A 275 11.21 4.81 -1.97
C TRP A 275 12.73 4.78 -1.84
N LYS A 276 13.25 3.86 -1.03
CA LYS A 276 14.69 3.65 -0.86
C LYS A 276 15.35 2.84 -2.00
N SER A 277 14.54 2.32 -2.92
CA SER A 277 15.01 1.46 -4.02
C SER A 277 14.17 1.68 -5.28
N SER A 278 14.47 0.98 -6.36
CA SER A 278 13.69 0.96 -7.61
C SER A 278 12.27 0.37 -7.47
N ALA A 279 11.81 0.07 -6.24
CA ALA A 279 10.48 -0.50 -5.98
C ALA A 279 9.32 0.38 -6.51
N TYR A 280 9.52 1.70 -6.67
CA TYR A 280 8.53 2.59 -7.31
C TYR A 280 8.16 2.14 -8.74
N ARG A 281 9.08 1.50 -9.48
CA ARG A 281 8.81 0.99 -10.84
C ARG A 281 7.65 -0.01 -10.87
N ALA A 282 7.40 -0.70 -9.75
CA ALA A 282 6.25 -1.60 -9.63
C ALA A 282 4.90 -0.86 -9.64
N TYR A 283 4.88 0.44 -9.42
CA TYR A 283 3.69 1.31 -9.43
C TYR A 283 3.44 1.97 -10.79
N LEU A 284 4.47 2.10 -11.63
CA LEU A 284 4.34 2.72 -12.94
C LEU A 284 3.46 1.88 -13.85
N ARG A 285 2.44 2.50 -14.41
CA ARG A 285 1.48 1.90 -15.34
C ARG A 285 1.32 2.83 -16.54
N PRO A 286 2.31 2.88 -17.45
CA PRO A 286 2.15 3.67 -18.66
C PRO A 286 0.96 3.12 -19.46
N ASP A 287 0.06 4.00 -19.85
CA ASP A 287 -1.06 3.66 -20.72
C ASP A 287 -0.61 3.42 -22.17
N HIS A 288 -1.49 2.85 -22.98
CA HIS A 288 -1.18 2.59 -24.39
C HIS A 288 -0.84 3.85 -25.20
N PRO A 289 -1.53 5.01 -25.04
CA PRO A 289 -1.16 6.26 -25.67
C PRO A 289 0.26 6.72 -25.31
N THR A 290 0.62 6.69 -24.02
CA THR A 290 1.99 7.04 -23.57
C THR A 290 3.05 6.11 -24.16
N GLN A 291 2.76 4.80 -24.26
CA GLN A 291 3.68 3.85 -24.91
C GLN A 291 3.83 4.12 -26.42
N ALA A 292 2.72 4.42 -27.10
CA ALA A 292 2.73 4.75 -28.52
C ALA A 292 3.52 6.04 -28.82
N THR A 293 3.45 7.03 -27.95
CA THR A 293 4.20 8.29 -28.07
C THR A 293 5.71 8.06 -27.99
N ARG A 294 6.17 7.07 -27.20
CA ARG A 294 7.60 6.73 -27.10
C ARG A 294 8.20 6.31 -28.46
N ALA A 295 7.45 5.59 -29.28
CA ALA A 295 7.93 5.23 -30.62
C ALA A 295 8.17 6.48 -31.50
N LYS A 296 7.28 7.47 -31.45
CA LYS A 296 7.47 8.76 -32.14
C LYS A 296 8.67 9.54 -31.60
N GLN A 297 8.88 9.56 -30.29
CA GLN A 297 10.03 10.21 -29.66
C GLN A 297 11.36 9.57 -30.07
N LEU A 298 11.42 8.23 -30.15
CA LEU A 298 12.62 7.51 -30.60
C LEU A 298 13.00 7.86 -32.04
N VAL A 299 12.04 8.06 -32.91
CA VAL A 299 12.29 8.49 -34.32
C VAL A 299 12.76 9.95 -34.36
N SER A 300 12.14 10.86 -33.61
CA SER A 300 12.50 12.28 -33.58
C SER A 300 13.92 12.55 -33.05
N LEU A 301 14.41 11.71 -32.12
CA LEU A 301 15.78 11.81 -31.59
C LEU A 301 16.86 11.40 -32.60
N GLN A 302 16.51 10.65 -33.67
CA GLN A 302 17.45 10.25 -34.72
C GLN A 302 17.43 11.18 -35.96
N GLY A 303 16.44 12.08 -36.05
CA GLY A 303 16.29 13.02 -37.17
C GLY A 303 17.11 14.30 -37.10
N HIS A 304 17.97 14.46 -36.10
CA HIS A 304 18.85 15.60 -35.87
C HIS A 304 20.34 15.22 -35.92
N LYS A 305 20.73 14.34 -36.86
CA LYS A 305 22.15 14.15 -37.21
C LYS A 305 22.35 14.51 -38.66
#